data_18b0c135da4f09fe56bfdfb6f8e2e477
#
_entry.id   18b0c135da4f09fe56bfdfb6f8e2e477
#
_cell.length_a   1.000
_cell.length_b   1.000
_cell.length_c   1.000
_cell.angle_alpha   90.00
_cell.angle_beta   90.00
_cell.angle_gamma   90.00
#
_symmetry.space_group_name_H-M   'P 1'
#
loop_
_entity.id
_entity.type
_entity.pdbx_description
1 polymer ?
#
loop_
_entity_poly.entity_id
_entity_poly.type
_entity_poly.pdbx_seq_one_letter_code
_entity_poly.pdbx_strand_id
1 'polypeptide(L)'
;MVPVIILILVILGGAIALTVIGLRTPEMIDNRALQNRLEEFTAKGETVDLRKLELSQPFTERVVYPIARKLGELAIRFTPQNALNSISRKLELAGSPAKLDPTMVLSMQFIAGIAFGGIVALVFTLGPTKVATGQLLLFVIIFAALGFYFPQLWLTSQIQKRQKNIRKAMPDALDLLTVCVEAGLGFDAAMSKVSEKWQNELSLAFARVIAEIQLGKLRREALRDMADRIGLAEMTSFVAAVIQSEQLGVSLAKVLRIQSDQMRVKRRQLAEEEAHKAPIKMLIPMALLIFPSLMIVLLTPAALKLMNSGLGQMFGL
;
A
#
# COMPACT_ATOMS: atom_id res chain seq x y z
N MET A 1 26.78 -16.37 19.09
CA MET A 1 26.29 -15.12 18.47
C MET A 1 25.65 -15.41 17.10
N VAL A 2 26.37 -16.02 16.14
CA VAL A 2 25.88 -16.31 14.79
C VAL A 2 24.56 -17.13 14.74
N PRO A 3 24.37 -18.24 15.48
CA PRO A 3 23.15 -19.03 15.43
C PRO A 3 21.91 -18.27 15.96
N VAL A 4 22.11 -17.36 16.91
CA VAL A 4 21.02 -16.52 17.47
C VAL A 4 20.57 -15.48 16.44
N ILE A 5 21.50 -14.88 15.71
CA ILE A 5 21.21 -13.92 14.64
C ILE A 5 20.44 -14.60 13.49
N ILE A 6 20.87 -15.82 13.12
CA ILE A 6 20.17 -16.61 12.08
C ILE A 6 18.77 -16.98 12.54
N LEU A 7 18.59 -17.41 13.80
CA LEU A 7 17.28 -17.72 14.37
C LEU A 7 16.35 -16.50 14.39
N ILE A 8 16.86 -15.33 14.79
CA ILE A 8 16.11 -14.07 14.76
C ILE A 8 15.70 -13.71 13.32
N LEU A 9 16.60 -13.84 12.36
CA LEU A 9 16.31 -13.58 10.93
C LEU A 9 15.25 -14.53 10.37
N VAL A 10 15.31 -15.81 10.70
CA VAL A 10 14.32 -16.83 10.26
C VAL A 10 12.95 -16.53 10.89
N ILE A 11 12.90 -16.20 12.15
CA ILE A 11 11.65 -15.88 12.86
C ILE A 11 11.08 -14.56 12.38
N LEU A 12 11.92 -13.53 12.15
CA LEU A 12 11.51 -12.26 11.56
C LEU A 12 10.97 -12.46 10.15
N GLY A 13 11.64 -13.25 9.33
CA GLY A 13 11.20 -13.66 8.00
C GLY A 13 9.86 -14.42 8.04
N GLY A 14 9.69 -15.33 9.00
CA GLY A 14 8.44 -16.06 9.21
C GLY A 14 7.28 -15.16 9.66
N ALA A 15 7.53 -14.23 10.57
CA ALA A 15 6.52 -13.26 11.01
C ALA A 15 6.12 -12.29 9.89
N ILE A 16 7.09 -11.82 9.10
CA ILE A 16 6.82 -11.01 7.90
C ILE A 16 6.04 -11.82 6.86
N ALA A 17 6.42 -13.09 6.63
CA ALA A 17 5.71 -13.97 5.72
C ALA A 17 4.27 -14.22 6.17
N LEU A 18 4.03 -14.47 7.45
CA LEU A 18 2.68 -14.65 8.01
C LEU A 18 1.83 -13.38 7.90
N THR A 19 2.40 -12.20 8.16
CA THR A 19 1.68 -10.93 7.99
C THR A 19 1.41 -10.64 6.52
N VAL A 20 2.35 -10.93 5.60
CA VAL A 20 2.17 -10.78 4.15
C VAL A 20 1.14 -11.79 3.61
N ILE A 21 1.13 -13.02 4.10
CA ILE A 21 0.13 -14.04 3.74
C ILE A 21 -1.24 -13.65 4.30
N GLY A 22 -1.33 -13.13 5.52
CA GLY A 22 -2.57 -12.60 6.10
C GLY A 22 -3.10 -11.35 5.37
N LEU A 23 -2.20 -10.55 4.78
CA LEU A 23 -2.51 -9.37 3.97
C LEU A 23 -2.71 -9.68 2.48
N ARG A 24 -2.21 -10.83 1.98
CA ARG A 24 -2.63 -11.36 0.68
C ARG A 24 -4.06 -11.84 0.85
N THR A 25 -4.99 -10.91 0.68
CA THR A 25 -6.37 -11.28 0.40
C THR A 25 -6.36 -12.22 -0.80
N PRO A 26 -7.05 -13.37 -0.74
CA PRO A 26 -7.23 -14.19 -1.91
C PRO A 26 -7.81 -13.30 -3.00
N GLU A 27 -7.08 -13.17 -4.09
CA GLU A 27 -7.57 -12.55 -5.30
C GLU A 27 -8.91 -13.20 -5.61
N MET A 28 -9.94 -12.36 -5.73
CA MET A 28 -11.26 -12.67 -6.25
C MET A 28 -11.68 -14.13 -6.02
N ILE A 29 -12.48 -14.36 -5.01
CA ILE A 29 -13.47 -15.45 -5.11
C ILE A 29 -14.18 -15.17 -6.41
N ASP A 30 -13.89 -15.99 -7.41
CA ASP A 30 -14.43 -15.91 -8.74
C ASP A 30 -15.96 -15.84 -8.58
N ASN A 31 -16.53 -14.65 -8.82
CA ASN A 31 -17.97 -14.44 -8.74
C ASN A 31 -18.72 -15.43 -9.64
N ARG A 32 -18.03 -15.98 -10.66
CA ARG A 32 -18.53 -17.05 -11.51
C ARG A 32 -18.71 -18.37 -10.76
N ALA A 33 -17.80 -18.69 -9.82
CA ALA A 33 -17.97 -19.90 -9.00
C ALA A 33 -19.15 -19.78 -8.02
N LEU A 34 -19.42 -18.56 -7.53
CA LEU A 34 -20.61 -18.27 -6.71
C LEU A 34 -21.88 -18.24 -7.56
N GLN A 35 -21.86 -17.63 -8.73
CA GLN A 35 -23.00 -17.61 -9.64
C GLN A 35 -23.36 -19.02 -10.15
N ASN A 36 -22.39 -19.81 -10.58
CA ASN A 36 -22.60 -21.19 -10.99
C ASN A 36 -23.16 -22.07 -9.85
N ARG A 37 -22.73 -21.83 -8.61
CA ARG A 37 -23.29 -22.52 -7.44
C ARG A 37 -24.68 -22.02 -7.09
N LEU A 38 -25.00 -20.75 -7.20
CA LEU A 38 -26.33 -20.20 -6.99
C LEU A 38 -27.32 -20.75 -8.03
N GLU A 39 -26.90 -20.86 -9.30
CA GLU A 39 -27.70 -21.50 -10.36
C GLU A 39 -27.93 -23.01 -10.11
N GLU A 40 -26.92 -23.71 -9.60
CA GLU A 40 -27.01 -25.12 -9.24
C GLU A 40 -27.94 -25.35 -8.02
N PHE A 41 -27.94 -24.45 -7.04
CA PHE A 41 -28.83 -24.49 -5.87
C PHE A 41 -30.27 -24.11 -6.20
N THR A 42 -30.49 -23.13 -7.09
CA THR A 42 -31.85 -22.79 -7.54
C THR A 42 -32.48 -23.90 -8.39
N ALA A 43 -31.65 -24.68 -9.09
CA ALA A 43 -32.11 -25.80 -9.91
C ALA A 43 -32.49 -27.06 -9.10
N LYS A 44 -31.92 -27.27 -7.90
CA LYS A 44 -32.08 -28.49 -7.11
C LYS A 44 -33.11 -28.43 -5.97
N GLY A 45 -33.63 -27.26 -5.59
CA GLY A 45 -34.68 -27.11 -4.59
C GLY A 45 -34.36 -27.69 -3.19
N GLU A 46 -33.12 -28.02 -2.87
CA GLU A 46 -32.69 -28.57 -1.60
C GLU A 46 -32.53 -27.50 -0.52
N THR A 47 -33.03 -27.78 0.68
CA THR A 47 -32.83 -26.94 1.86
C THR A 47 -31.33 -26.82 2.15
N VAL A 48 -30.82 -25.61 2.08
CA VAL A 48 -29.39 -25.30 2.28
C VAL A 48 -29.00 -25.66 3.72
N ASP A 49 -28.17 -26.69 3.87
CA ASP A 49 -27.57 -27.05 5.15
C ASP A 49 -26.45 -26.04 5.48
N LEU A 50 -26.80 -24.99 6.25
CA LEU A 50 -25.91 -23.89 6.65
C LEU A 50 -24.60 -24.39 7.28
N ARG A 51 -24.64 -25.56 7.92
CA ARG A 51 -23.48 -26.21 8.52
C ARG A 51 -22.43 -26.68 7.49
N LYS A 52 -22.88 -27.13 6.31
CA LYS A 52 -21.98 -27.52 5.21
C LYS A 52 -21.34 -26.32 4.53
N LEU A 53 -22.08 -25.20 4.49
CA LEU A 53 -21.54 -23.91 3.99
C LEU A 53 -20.47 -23.33 4.92
N GLU A 54 -20.65 -23.38 6.23
CA GLU A 54 -19.64 -22.96 7.21
C GLU A 54 -18.38 -23.84 7.18
N LEU A 55 -18.50 -25.12 6.91
CA LEU A 55 -17.38 -26.05 6.81
C LEU A 55 -16.57 -25.90 5.50
N SER A 56 -17.15 -25.34 4.45
CA SER A 56 -16.50 -25.11 3.16
C SER A 56 -15.71 -23.81 3.08
N GLN A 57 -15.81 -22.95 4.11
CA GLN A 57 -15.05 -21.71 4.16
C GLN A 57 -13.56 -21.97 4.48
N PRO A 58 -12.62 -21.21 3.85
CA PRO A 58 -11.20 -21.35 4.14
C PRO A 58 -10.93 -21.06 5.63
N PHE A 59 -9.92 -21.73 6.19
CA PHE A 59 -9.54 -21.64 7.61
C PHE A 59 -9.36 -20.19 8.10
N THR A 60 -8.96 -19.28 7.22
CA THR A 60 -8.82 -17.85 7.48
C THR A 60 -10.13 -17.17 7.82
N GLU A 61 -11.23 -17.50 7.15
CA GLU A 61 -12.56 -16.92 7.44
C GLU A 61 -13.20 -17.51 8.70
N ARG A 62 -12.92 -18.77 8.97
CA ARG A 62 -13.53 -19.49 10.09
C ARG A 62 -12.87 -19.21 11.44
N VAL A 63 -11.55 -19.01 11.48
CA VAL A 63 -10.78 -18.88 12.74
C VAL A 63 -10.16 -17.51 12.89
N VAL A 64 -9.47 -17.02 11.83
CA VAL A 64 -8.72 -15.76 11.90
C VAL A 64 -9.65 -14.55 11.96
N TYR A 65 -10.72 -14.56 11.16
CA TYR A 65 -11.68 -13.45 11.09
C TYR A 65 -12.40 -13.17 12.44
N PRO A 66 -13.00 -14.17 13.13
CA PRO A 66 -13.67 -13.91 14.41
C PRO A 66 -12.71 -13.53 15.54
N ILE A 67 -11.49 -14.07 15.54
CA ILE A 67 -10.45 -13.68 16.52
C ILE A 67 -10.00 -12.24 16.26
N ALA A 68 -9.71 -11.90 15.01
CA ALA A 68 -9.33 -10.54 14.62
C ALA A 68 -10.43 -9.52 14.96
N ARG A 69 -11.72 -9.88 14.77
CA ARG A 69 -12.84 -9.02 15.11
C ARG A 69 -12.98 -8.80 16.62
N LYS A 70 -12.88 -9.84 17.43
CA LYS A 70 -12.92 -9.71 18.91
C LYS A 70 -11.75 -8.89 19.45
N LEU A 71 -10.54 -9.08 18.92
CA LEU A 71 -9.37 -8.27 19.27
C LEU A 71 -9.54 -6.83 18.79
N GLY A 72 -10.16 -6.61 17.62
CA GLY A 72 -10.51 -5.30 17.11
C GLY A 72 -11.49 -4.55 18.01
N GLU A 73 -12.51 -5.21 18.51
CA GLU A 73 -13.50 -4.64 19.45
C GLU A 73 -12.85 -4.22 20.78
N LEU A 74 -11.89 -5.01 21.28
CA LEU A 74 -11.08 -4.63 22.45
C LEU A 74 -10.16 -3.44 22.14
N ALA A 75 -9.52 -3.45 20.98
CA ALA A 75 -8.62 -2.39 20.54
C ALA A 75 -9.35 -1.04 20.39
N ILE A 76 -10.61 -1.05 19.92
CA ILE A 76 -11.45 0.17 19.78
C ILE A 76 -11.65 0.87 21.13
N ARG A 77 -11.78 0.12 22.24
CA ARG A 77 -11.94 0.73 23.57
C ARG A 77 -10.75 1.55 24.01
N PHE A 78 -9.56 1.24 23.53
CA PHE A 78 -8.31 1.93 23.84
C PHE A 78 -7.86 2.91 22.75
N THR A 79 -8.53 2.93 21.60
CA THR A 79 -8.10 3.75 20.46
C THR A 79 -8.97 5.00 20.34
N PRO A 80 -8.37 6.21 20.29
CA PRO A 80 -9.13 7.43 20.08
C PRO A 80 -9.80 7.43 18.70
N GLN A 81 -11.03 7.96 18.62
CA GLN A 81 -11.84 8.01 17.39
C GLN A 81 -11.10 8.66 16.19
N ASN A 82 -10.22 9.60 16.48
CA ASN A 82 -9.40 10.26 15.45
C ASN A 82 -8.47 9.26 14.71
N ALA A 83 -7.98 8.22 15.37
CA ALA A 83 -7.16 7.20 14.73
C ALA A 83 -8.00 6.30 13.81
N LEU A 84 -9.21 5.93 14.21
CA LEU A 84 -10.14 5.19 13.36
C LEU A 84 -10.50 5.96 12.08
N ASN A 85 -10.81 7.26 12.21
CA ASN A 85 -11.09 8.12 11.07
C ASN A 85 -9.90 8.23 10.11
N SER A 86 -8.68 8.31 10.65
CA SER A 86 -7.46 8.35 9.84
C SER A 86 -7.22 7.04 9.08
N ILE A 87 -7.51 5.89 9.69
CA ILE A 87 -7.39 4.57 9.06
C ILE A 87 -8.49 4.40 7.99
N SER A 88 -9.73 4.80 8.30
CA SER A 88 -10.84 4.79 7.33
C SER A 88 -10.48 5.59 6.07
N ARG A 89 -9.99 6.81 6.25
CA ARG A 89 -9.55 7.67 5.14
C ARG A 89 -8.39 7.03 4.33
N LYS A 90 -7.42 6.42 5.00
CA LYS A 90 -6.34 5.70 4.32
C LYS A 90 -6.85 4.48 3.54
N LEU A 91 -7.85 3.76 4.05
CA LEU A 91 -8.48 2.65 3.35
C LEU A 91 -9.23 3.12 2.10
N GLU A 92 -9.96 4.23 2.18
CA GLU A 92 -10.60 4.84 1.01
C GLU A 92 -9.57 5.22 -0.06
N LEU A 93 -8.47 5.89 0.33
CA LEU A 93 -7.36 6.22 -0.55
C LEU A 93 -6.69 4.98 -1.18
N ALA A 94 -6.61 3.89 -0.43
CA ALA A 94 -6.11 2.60 -0.93
C ALA A 94 -7.08 1.90 -1.90
N GLY A 95 -8.32 2.40 -2.04
CA GLY A 95 -9.35 1.81 -2.90
C GLY A 95 -10.20 0.77 -2.22
N SER A 96 -10.24 0.75 -0.89
CA SER A 96 -10.95 -0.24 -0.08
C SER A 96 -10.65 -1.67 -0.55
N PRO A 97 -9.38 -2.11 -0.53
CA PRO A 97 -9.02 -3.44 -0.97
C PRO A 97 -9.82 -4.46 -0.15
N ALA A 98 -10.57 -5.31 -0.84
CA ALA A 98 -11.20 -6.52 -0.32
C ALA A 98 -12.02 -6.35 0.97
N LYS A 99 -12.91 -5.34 1.04
CA LYS A 99 -13.85 -5.16 2.18
C LYS A 99 -13.17 -5.07 3.57
N LEU A 100 -11.94 -4.59 3.62
CA LEU A 100 -11.24 -4.39 4.89
C LEU A 100 -11.90 -3.27 5.68
N ASP A 101 -12.49 -3.62 6.81
CA ASP A 101 -13.00 -2.64 7.76
C ASP A 101 -11.84 -1.96 8.51
N PRO A 102 -11.97 -0.68 8.90
CA PRO A 102 -10.97 0.01 9.72
C PRO A 102 -10.60 -0.74 10.99
N THR A 103 -11.57 -1.46 11.57
CA THR A 103 -11.41 -2.30 12.77
C THR A 103 -10.48 -3.49 12.52
N MET A 104 -10.52 -4.07 11.31
CA MET A 104 -9.63 -5.16 10.93
C MET A 104 -8.18 -4.71 10.79
N VAL A 105 -7.94 -3.54 10.17
CA VAL A 105 -6.59 -2.99 10.06
C VAL A 105 -6.03 -2.70 11.45
N LEU A 106 -6.86 -2.18 12.35
CA LEU A 106 -6.46 -1.91 13.72
C LEU A 106 -6.13 -3.21 14.47
N SER A 107 -7.00 -4.22 14.39
CA SER A 107 -6.72 -5.52 15.02
C SER A 107 -5.43 -6.15 14.49
N MET A 108 -5.17 -6.01 13.20
CA MET A 108 -3.95 -6.50 12.56
C MET A 108 -2.69 -5.78 13.07
N GLN A 109 -2.77 -4.47 13.38
CA GLN A 109 -1.67 -3.73 14.01
C GLN A 109 -1.35 -4.27 15.40
N PHE A 110 -2.37 -4.52 16.22
CA PHE A 110 -2.18 -5.09 17.56
C PHE A 110 -1.66 -6.53 17.50
N ILE A 111 -2.22 -7.37 16.63
CA ILE A 111 -1.77 -8.75 16.43
C ILE A 111 -0.30 -8.77 15.99
N ALA A 112 0.08 -7.94 15.02
CA ALA A 112 1.45 -7.84 14.54
C ALA A 112 2.40 -7.35 15.65
N GLY A 113 2.00 -6.32 16.42
CA GLY A 113 2.79 -5.83 17.54
C GLY A 113 3.03 -6.89 18.62
N ILE A 114 1.97 -7.60 19.03
CA ILE A 114 2.05 -8.68 20.01
C ILE A 114 2.87 -9.87 19.47
N ALA A 115 2.70 -10.23 18.21
CA ALA A 115 3.44 -11.32 17.59
C ALA A 115 4.94 -11.02 17.52
N PHE A 116 5.32 -9.83 17.04
CA PHE A 116 6.73 -9.44 16.98
C PHE A 116 7.38 -9.30 18.36
N GLY A 117 6.69 -8.65 19.30
CA GLY A 117 7.17 -8.54 20.67
C GLY A 117 7.25 -9.90 21.40
N GLY A 118 6.22 -10.73 21.22
CA GLY A 118 6.16 -12.08 21.82
C GLY A 118 7.23 -13.03 21.27
N ILE A 119 7.49 -12.98 19.96
CA ILE A 119 8.57 -13.77 19.32
C ILE A 119 9.93 -13.37 19.90
N VAL A 120 10.20 -12.08 20.02
CA VAL A 120 11.45 -11.59 20.61
C VAL A 120 11.58 -12.01 22.07
N ALA A 121 10.52 -11.86 22.86
CA ALA A 121 10.49 -12.31 24.24
C ALA A 121 10.79 -13.82 24.36
N LEU A 122 10.16 -14.64 23.52
CA LEU A 122 10.33 -16.10 23.50
C LEU A 122 11.75 -16.51 23.11
N VAL A 123 12.34 -15.86 22.09
CA VAL A 123 13.71 -16.13 21.66
C VAL A 123 14.73 -15.81 22.75
N PHE A 124 14.56 -14.71 23.46
CA PHE A 124 15.50 -14.31 24.50
C PHE A 124 15.29 -15.09 25.82
N THR A 125 14.07 -15.57 26.11
CA THR A 125 13.81 -16.37 27.35
C THR A 125 14.23 -17.83 27.16
N LEU A 126 14.06 -18.42 25.98
CA LEU A 126 14.44 -19.80 25.65
C LEU A 126 15.88 -19.91 25.11
N GLY A 127 16.47 -18.78 24.67
CA GLY A 127 17.81 -18.76 24.11
C GLY A 127 18.91 -18.90 25.15
N PRO A 128 20.10 -19.36 24.73
CA PRO A 128 21.27 -19.58 25.66
C PRO A 128 21.88 -18.27 26.17
N THR A 129 21.42 -17.11 25.70
CA THR A 129 21.94 -15.80 26.08
C THR A 129 21.18 -15.22 27.28
N LYS A 130 21.82 -15.16 28.44
CA LYS A 130 21.31 -14.45 29.62
C LYS A 130 21.45 -12.94 29.40
N VAL A 131 20.43 -12.32 28.82
CA VAL A 131 20.36 -10.86 28.67
C VAL A 131 19.74 -10.27 29.94
N ALA A 132 20.27 -9.14 30.43
CA ALA A 132 19.68 -8.46 31.56
C ALA A 132 18.21 -8.11 31.29
N THR A 133 17.33 -8.32 32.26
CA THR A 133 15.87 -8.15 32.13
C THR A 133 15.50 -6.77 31.59
N GLY A 134 16.25 -5.72 31.90
CA GLY A 134 16.03 -4.37 31.35
C GLY A 134 16.31 -4.25 29.84
N GLN A 135 17.34 -4.92 29.34
CA GLN A 135 17.66 -4.94 27.91
C GLN A 135 16.64 -5.76 27.12
N LEU A 136 16.18 -6.88 27.67
CA LEU A 136 15.12 -7.71 27.09
C LEU A 136 13.83 -6.90 26.90
N LEU A 137 13.42 -6.18 27.95
CA LEU A 137 12.21 -5.35 27.93
C LEU A 137 12.33 -4.24 26.86
N LEU A 138 13.50 -3.62 26.73
CA LEU A 138 13.76 -2.61 25.72
C LEU A 138 13.64 -3.19 24.28
N PHE A 139 14.24 -4.36 24.02
CA PHE A 139 14.12 -5.03 22.72
C PHE A 139 12.67 -5.41 22.41
N VAL A 140 11.94 -5.98 23.37
CA VAL A 140 10.52 -6.34 23.19
C VAL A 140 9.68 -5.11 22.82
N ILE A 141 9.86 -3.99 23.50
CA ILE A 141 9.12 -2.75 23.21
C ILE A 141 9.46 -2.23 21.80
N ILE A 142 10.74 -2.20 21.41
CA ILE A 142 11.15 -1.72 20.09
C ILE A 142 10.53 -2.60 18.99
N PHE A 143 10.63 -3.92 19.11
CA PHE A 143 10.09 -4.83 18.10
C PHE A 143 8.56 -4.87 18.07
N ALA A 144 7.90 -4.75 19.24
CA ALA A 144 6.45 -4.59 19.30
C ALA A 144 5.99 -3.29 18.59
N ALA A 145 6.71 -2.18 18.79
CA ALA A 145 6.43 -0.94 18.07
C ALA A 145 6.64 -1.07 16.54
N LEU A 146 7.72 -1.72 16.10
CA LEU A 146 7.96 -2.01 14.69
C LEU A 146 6.85 -2.88 14.09
N GLY A 147 6.43 -3.93 14.79
CA GLY A 147 5.31 -4.79 14.38
C GLY A 147 4.00 -4.02 14.26
N PHE A 148 3.73 -3.11 15.19
CA PHE A 148 2.54 -2.25 15.17
C PHE A 148 2.52 -1.29 13.97
N TYR A 149 3.67 -0.74 13.57
CA TYR A 149 3.78 0.17 12.42
C TYR A 149 3.75 -0.55 11.07
N PHE A 150 4.07 -1.84 11.02
CA PHE A 150 4.21 -2.60 9.77
C PHE A 150 2.95 -2.59 8.89
N PRO A 151 1.72 -2.89 9.38
CA PRO A 151 0.51 -2.84 8.57
C PRO A 151 0.20 -1.44 8.03
N GLN A 152 0.56 -0.39 8.78
CA GLN A 152 0.37 0.99 8.35
C GLN A 152 1.31 1.38 7.21
N LEU A 153 2.57 0.93 7.24
CA LEU A 153 3.52 1.13 6.14
C LEU A 153 3.06 0.42 4.87
N TRP A 154 2.55 -0.81 5.01
CA TRP A 154 1.99 -1.55 3.89
C TRP A 154 0.79 -0.82 3.25
N LEU A 155 -0.15 -0.33 4.06
CA LEU A 155 -1.30 0.44 3.58
C LEU A 155 -0.86 1.71 2.84
N THR A 156 0.12 2.43 3.38
CA THR A 156 0.71 3.62 2.73
C THR A 156 1.36 3.26 1.39
N SER A 157 2.05 2.13 1.30
CA SER A 157 2.64 1.63 0.06
C SER A 157 1.56 1.30 -0.99
N GLN A 158 0.43 0.70 -0.58
CA GLN A 158 -0.70 0.44 -1.47
C GLN A 158 -1.33 1.73 -1.99
N ILE A 159 -1.51 2.74 -1.13
CA ILE A 159 -2.01 4.06 -1.54
C ILE A 159 -1.08 4.66 -2.59
N GLN A 160 0.23 4.67 -2.34
CA GLN A 160 1.21 5.23 -3.29
C GLN A 160 1.22 4.48 -4.63
N LYS A 161 1.13 3.14 -4.59
CA LYS A 161 1.05 2.30 -5.79
C LYS A 161 -0.20 2.62 -6.61
N ARG A 162 -1.36 2.69 -5.97
CA ARG A 162 -2.63 3.05 -6.60
C ARG A 162 -2.58 4.45 -7.20
N GLN A 163 -2.14 5.44 -6.44
CA GLN A 163 -2.00 6.81 -6.89
C GLN A 163 -1.02 6.94 -8.06
N LYS A 164 0.09 6.21 -8.04
CA LYS A 164 1.05 6.15 -9.15
C LYS A 164 0.42 5.57 -10.41
N ASN A 165 -0.39 4.50 -10.28
CA ASN A 165 -1.08 3.89 -11.40
C ASN A 165 -2.14 4.83 -12.00
N ILE A 166 -2.94 5.49 -11.15
CA ILE A 166 -3.92 6.48 -11.59
C ILE A 166 -3.23 7.65 -12.31
N ARG A 167 -2.17 8.22 -11.73
CA ARG A 167 -1.40 9.31 -12.34
C ARG A 167 -0.85 8.96 -13.72
N LYS A 168 -0.40 7.71 -13.89
CA LYS A 168 0.08 7.22 -15.19
C LYS A 168 -1.04 7.09 -16.23
N ALA A 169 -2.24 6.70 -15.80
CA ALA A 169 -3.38 6.51 -16.68
C ALA A 169 -4.12 7.82 -17.03
N MET A 170 -3.94 8.88 -16.22
CA MET A 170 -4.65 10.15 -16.40
C MET A 170 -4.47 10.79 -17.78
N PRO A 171 -3.26 10.93 -18.35
CA PRO A 171 -3.10 11.59 -19.64
C PRO A 171 -3.92 10.91 -20.74
N ASP A 172 -3.79 9.60 -20.85
CA ASP A 172 -4.47 8.81 -21.89
C ASP A 172 -6.00 8.85 -21.71
N ALA A 173 -6.47 8.86 -20.46
CA ALA A 173 -7.90 8.98 -20.14
C ALA A 173 -8.46 10.38 -20.49
N LEU A 174 -7.71 11.45 -20.18
CA LEU A 174 -8.10 12.82 -20.50
C LEU A 174 -8.08 13.07 -22.02
N ASP A 175 -7.13 12.49 -22.75
CA ASP A 175 -7.09 12.53 -24.20
C ASP A 175 -8.36 11.92 -24.80
N LEU A 176 -8.75 10.73 -24.34
CA LEU A 176 -9.97 10.08 -24.83
C LEU A 176 -11.23 10.88 -24.45
N LEU A 177 -11.29 11.39 -23.20
CA LEU A 177 -12.40 12.28 -22.79
C LEU A 177 -12.50 13.49 -23.71
N THR A 178 -11.37 14.13 -24.04
CA THR A 178 -11.33 15.30 -24.93
C THR A 178 -11.88 14.96 -26.29
N VAL A 179 -11.40 13.86 -26.91
CA VAL A 179 -11.87 13.41 -28.23
C VAL A 179 -13.38 13.10 -28.21
N CYS A 180 -13.87 12.41 -27.18
CA CYS A 180 -15.29 12.09 -27.04
C CYS A 180 -16.17 13.34 -26.93
N VAL A 181 -15.74 14.34 -26.13
CA VAL A 181 -16.49 15.58 -25.94
C VAL A 181 -16.39 16.48 -27.18
N GLU A 182 -15.25 16.53 -27.87
CA GLU A 182 -15.09 17.23 -29.16
C GLU A 182 -15.97 16.59 -30.26
N ALA A 183 -16.18 15.27 -30.20
CA ALA A 183 -17.11 14.55 -31.07
C ALA A 183 -18.61 14.77 -30.73
N GLY A 184 -18.89 15.58 -29.69
CA GLY A 184 -20.27 15.93 -29.31
C GLY A 184 -20.90 15.02 -28.26
N LEU A 185 -20.15 14.08 -27.66
CA LEU A 185 -20.66 13.29 -26.55
C LEU A 185 -20.75 14.16 -25.28
N GLY A 186 -21.83 13.98 -24.51
CA GLY A 186 -21.92 14.56 -23.18
C GLY A 186 -20.82 14.01 -22.25
N PHE A 187 -20.42 14.81 -21.26
CA PHE A 187 -19.32 14.46 -20.34
C PHE A 187 -19.50 13.09 -19.64
N ASP A 188 -20.72 12.79 -19.19
CA ASP A 188 -21.02 11.51 -18.51
C ASP A 188 -20.88 10.33 -19.48
N ALA A 189 -21.35 10.50 -20.73
CA ALA A 189 -21.18 9.49 -21.79
C ALA A 189 -19.70 9.31 -22.18
N ALA A 190 -18.93 10.39 -22.21
CA ALA A 190 -17.49 10.33 -22.43
C ALA A 190 -16.76 9.58 -21.30
N MET A 191 -17.11 9.84 -20.02
CA MET A 191 -16.58 9.07 -18.90
C MET A 191 -16.94 7.60 -18.96
N SER A 192 -18.17 7.25 -19.40
CA SER A 192 -18.57 5.85 -19.62
C SER A 192 -17.67 5.17 -20.65
N LYS A 193 -17.40 5.83 -21.77
CA LYS A 193 -16.50 5.30 -22.81
C LYS A 193 -15.09 5.07 -22.30
N VAL A 194 -14.55 5.96 -21.44
CA VAL A 194 -13.24 5.78 -20.81
C VAL A 194 -13.28 4.58 -19.86
N SER A 195 -14.35 4.43 -19.06
CA SER A 195 -14.48 3.33 -18.10
C SER A 195 -14.62 1.96 -18.80
N GLU A 196 -15.24 1.91 -19.96
CA GLU A 196 -15.39 0.69 -20.77
C GLU A 196 -14.09 0.29 -21.49
N LYS A 197 -13.26 1.27 -21.88
CA LYS A 197 -12.06 1.02 -22.69
C LYS A 197 -10.93 0.35 -21.92
N TRP A 198 -10.75 0.66 -20.64
CA TRP A 198 -9.67 0.16 -19.81
C TRP A 198 -10.19 -0.48 -18.52
N GLN A 199 -9.45 -1.45 -18.02
CA GLN A 199 -9.70 -2.08 -16.72
C GLN A 199 -8.61 -1.67 -15.72
N ASN A 200 -8.56 -0.38 -15.40
CA ASN A 200 -7.60 0.16 -14.44
C ASN A 200 -8.30 0.90 -13.29
N GLU A 201 -7.54 1.28 -12.27
CA GLU A 201 -8.05 1.98 -11.08
C GLU A 201 -8.79 3.29 -11.41
N LEU A 202 -8.35 4.00 -12.45
CA LEU A 202 -8.99 5.25 -12.89
C LEU A 202 -10.33 4.97 -13.57
N SER A 203 -10.38 3.95 -14.43
CA SER A 203 -11.61 3.53 -15.12
C SER A 203 -12.67 3.06 -14.13
N LEU A 204 -12.28 2.30 -13.11
CA LEU A 204 -13.17 1.90 -12.01
C LEU A 204 -13.68 3.11 -11.21
N ALA A 205 -12.83 4.12 -10.99
CA ALA A 205 -13.25 5.36 -10.33
C ALA A 205 -14.29 6.12 -11.17
N PHE A 206 -14.11 6.24 -12.49
CA PHE A 206 -15.09 6.85 -13.39
C PHE A 206 -16.39 6.06 -13.44
N ALA A 207 -16.32 4.73 -13.56
CA ALA A 207 -17.53 3.87 -13.55
C ALA A 207 -18.34 4.08 -12.26
N ARG A 208 -17.65 4.21 -11.11
CA ARG A 208 -18.31 4.48 -9.83
C ARG A 208 -18.99 5.85 -9.81
N VAL A 209 -18.36 6.89 -10.34
CA VAL A 209 -18.98 8.23 -10.45
C VAL A 209 -20.25 8.17 -11.26
N ILE A 210 -20.21 7.49 -12.42
CA ILE A 210 -21.38 7.31 -13.28
C ILE A 210 -22.51 6.59 -12.54
N ALA A 211 -22.19 5.51 -11.84
CA ALA A 211 -23.18 4.78 -11.04
C ALA A 211 -23.76 5.66 -9.91
N GLU A 212 -22.95 6.46 -9.22
CA GLU A 212 -23.41 7.40 -8.18
C GLU A 212 -24.35 8.47 -8.78
N ILE A 213 -24.06 8.99 -9.98
CA ILE A 213 -24.94 9.95 -10.71
C ILE A 213 -26.24 9.28 -11.11
N GLN A 214 -26.20 8.06 -11.63
CA GLN A 214 -27.41 7.29 -12.00
C GLN A 214 -28.31 6.99 -10.79
N LEU A 215 -27.72 6.87 -9.60
CA LEU A 215 -28.45 6.73 -8.32
C LEU A 215 -28.99 8.06 -7.77
N GLY A 216 -28.87 9.17 -8.54
CA GLY A 216 -29.43 10.47 -8.20
C GLY A 216 -28.50 11.44 -7.47
N LYS A 217 -27.21 11.08 -7.30
CA LYS A 217 -26.23 12.00 -6.70
C LYS A 217 -25.89 13.14 -7.67
N LEU A 218 -25.73 14.34 -7.13
CA LEU A 218 -25.33 15.48 -7.94
C LEU A 218 -23.94 15.24 -8.56
N ARG A 219 -23.81 15.50 -9.88
CA ARG A 219 -22.53 15.31 -10.60
C ARG A 219 -21.34 15.96 -9.91
N ARG A 220 -21.48 17.21 -9.48
CA ARG A 220 -20.42 17.96 -8.79
C ARG A 220 -19.99 17.29 -7.48
N GLU A 221 -20.91 16.64 -6.77
CA GLU A 221 -20.60 15.93 -5.52
C GLU A 221 -19.93 14.59 -5.81
N ALA A 222 -20.44 13.83 -6.77
CA ALA A 222 -19.84 12.56 -7.19
C ALA A 222 -18.39 12.75 -7.68
N LEU A 223 -18.13 13.81 -8.45
CA LEU A 223 -16.78 14.15 -8.91
C LEU A 223 -15.85 14.57 -7.76
N ARG A 224 -16.34 15.41 -6.83
CA ARG A 224 -15.54 15.79 -5.65
C ARG A 224 -15.19 14.60 -4.79
N ASP A 225 -16.16 13.77 -4.49
CA ASP A 225 -15.92 12.55 -3.70
C ASP A 225 -14.94 11.60 -4.39
N MET A 226 -14.98 11.50 -5.74
CA MET A 226 -13.97 10.76 -6.49
C MET A 226 -12.58 11.35 -6.28
N ALA A 227 -12.42 12.67 -6.39
CA ALA A 227 -11.12 13.33 -6.19
C ALA A 227 -10.60 13.10 -4.76
N ASP A 228 -11.47 13.20 -3.76
CA ASP A 228 -11.14 12.97 -2.34
C ASP A 228 -10.75 11.51 -2.08
N ARG A 229 -11.46 10.53 -2.68
CA ARG A 229 -11.12 9.09 -2.59
C ARG A 229 -9.84 8.72 -3.30
N ILE A 230 -9.41 9.46 -4.31
CA ILE A 230 -8.14 9.26 -5.01
C ILE A 230 -7.00 9.98 -4.27
N GLY A 231 -7.24 11.18 -3.78
CA GLY A 231 -6.29 11.99 -3.01
C GLY A 231 -5.07 12.42 -3.83
N LEU A 232 -5.23 12.68 -5.13
CA LEU A 232 -4.20 13.20 -6.03
C LEU A 232 -4.49 14.66 -6.34
N ALA A 233 -3.50 15.54 -6.19
CA ALA A 233 -3.62 16.95 -6.51
C ALA A 233 -4.04 17.19 -7.97
N GLU A 234 -3.52 16.39 -8.89
CA GLU A 234 -3.85 16.44 -10.32
C GLU A 234 -5.33 16.11 -10.56
N MET A 235 -5.88 15.12 -9.85
CA MET A 235 -7.30 14.77 -9.94
C MET A 235 -8.19 15.86 -9.35
N THR A 236 -7.79 16.43 -8.22
CA THR A 236 -8.52 17.55 -7.59
C THR A 236 -8.56 18.78 -8.51
N SER A 237 -7.44 19.12 -9.15
CA SER A 237 -7.37 20.22 -10.13
C SER A 237 -8.24 19.96 -11.34
N PHE A 238 -8.23 18.75 -11.87
CA PHE A 238 -9.08 18.32 -13.00
C PHE A 238 -10.56 18.47 -12.65
N VAL A 239 -10.99 17.90 -11.52
CA VAL A 239 -12.39 17.97 -11.08
C VAL A 239 -12.83 19.41 -10.82
N ALA A 240 -11.98 20.23 -10.19
CA ALA A 240 -12.26 21.65 -10.00
C ALA A 240 -12.45 22.39 -11.32
N ALA A 241 -11.58 22.14 -12.30
CA ALA A 241 -11.67 22.75 -13.64
C ALA A 241 -12.96 22.35 -14.38
N VAL A 242 -13.36 21.08 -14.28
CA VAL A 242 -14.63 20.58 -14.86
C VAL A 242 -15.84 21.27 -14.21
N ILE A 243 -15.89 21.31 -12.88
CA ILE A 243 -17.00 21.94 -12.15
C ILE A 243 -17.08 23.44 -12.46
N GLN A 244 -15.94 24.13 -12.50
CA GLN A 244 -15.91 25.56 -12.85
C GLN A 244 -16.35 25.80 -14.29
N SER A 245 -15.97 24.96 -15.26
CA SER A 245 -16.39 25.12 -16.64
C SER A 245 -17.89 25.00 -16.80
N GLU A 246 -18.52 24.08 -16.07
CA GLU A 246 -19.99 23.94 -16.07
C GLU A 246 -20.68 25.17 -15.46
N GLN A 247 -20.13 25.74 -14.38
CA GLN A 247 -20.70 26.92 -13.72
C GLN A 247 -20.57 28.19 -14.56
N LEU A 248 -19.46 28.34 -15.27
CA LEU A 248 -19.17 29.53 -16.07
C LEU A 248 -19.68 29.42 -17.52
N GLY A 249 -20.23 28.28 -17.93
CA GLY A 249 -20.67 28.03 -19.31
C GLY A 249 -19.53 28.00 -20.32
N VAL A 250 -18.30 27.75 -19.88
CA VAL A 250 -17.12 27.63 -20.76
C VAL A 250 -17.13 26.27 -21.44
N SER A 251 -16.64 26.21 -22.68
CA SER A 251 -16.53 24.95 -23.41
C SER A 251 -15.70 23.93 -22.65
N LEU A 252 -16.34 22.84 -22.23
CA LEU A 252 -15.70 21.74 -21.52
C LEU A 252 -14.57 21.09 -22.32
N ALA A 253 -14.74 20.97 -23.65
CA ALA A 253 -13.72 20.44 -24.56
C ALA A 253 -12.41 21.23 -24.46
N LYS A 254 -12.50 22.58 -24.40
CA LYS A 254 -11.32 23.45 -24.24
C LYS A 254 -10.61 23.22 -22.91
N VAL A 255 -11.39 23.08 -21.83
CA VAL A 255 -10.84 22.82 -20.48
C VAL A 255 -10.15 21.45 -20.43
N LEU A 256 -10.80 20.40 -20.98
CA LEU A 256 -10.24 19.06 -21.04
C LEU A 256 -8.93 19.02 -21.85
N ARG A 257 -8.88 19.73 -22.98
CA ARG A 257 -7.66 19.83 -23.78
C ARG A 257 -6.50 20.45 -23.01
N ILE A 258 -6.75 21.58 -22.28
CA ILE A 258 -5.74 22.23 -21.46
C ILE A 258 -5.25 21.27 -20.36
N GLN A 259 -6.16 20.55 -19.69
CA GLN A 259 -5.83 19.59 -18.64
C GLN A 259 -5.02 18.40 -19.19
N SER A 260 -5.37 17.89 -20.39
CA SER A 260 -4.61 16.82 -21.05
C SER A 260 -3.18 17.27 -21.35
N ASP A 261 -3.00 18.46 -21.95
CA ASP A 261 -1.67 19.00 -22.26
C ASP A 261 -0.83 19.20 -20.99
N GLN A 262 -1.43 19.73 -19.92
CA GLN A 262 -0.76 19.85 -18.61
C GLN A 262 -0.31 18.50 -18.07
N MET A 263 -1.13 17.45 -18.20
CA MET A 263 -0.79 16.10 -17.74
C MET A 263 0.35 15.48 -18.57
N ARG A 264 0.40 15.74 -19.88
CA ARG A 264 1.52 15.32 -20.74
C ARG A 264 2.84 15.98 -20.32
N VAL A 265 2.80 17.30 -20.07
CA VAL A 265 3.98 18.03 -19.55
C VAL A 265 4.41 17.47 -18.19
N LYS A 266 3.46 17.24 -17.29
CA LYS A 266 3.73 16.64 -15.97
C LYS A 266 4.36 15.25 -16.06
N ARG A 267 3.85 14.40 -16.96
CA ARG A 267 4.42 13.06 -17.23
C ARG A 267 5.88 13.16 -17.68
N ARG A 268 6.18 14.10 -18.56
CA ARG A 268 7.56 14.36 -19.04
C ARG A 268 8.46 14.84 -17.90
N GLN A 269 8.01 15.81 -17.10
CA GLN A 269 8.75 16.30 -15.93
C GLN A 269 9.09 15.19 -14.94
N LEU A 270 8.12 14.31 -14.62
CA LEU A 270 8.35 13.18 -13.73
C LEU A 270 9.38 12.19 -14.28
N ALA A 271 9.37 11.95 -15.60
CA ALA A 271 10.37 11.11 -16.25
C ALA A 271 11.78 11.75 -16.21
N GLU A 272 11.87 13.06 -16.43
CA GLU A 272 13.11 13.83 -16.32
C GLU A 272 13.63 13.83 -14.88
N GLU A 273 12.75 14.01 -13.87
CA GLU A 273 13.14 13.91 -12.46
C GLU A 273 13.68 12.52 -12.09
N GLU A 274 13.04 11.45 -12.58
CA GLU A 274 13.52 10.07 -12.37
C GLU A 274 14.89 9.85 -13.05
N ALA A 275 15.08 10.39 -14.24
CA ALA A 275 16.36 10.33 -14.97
C ALA A 275 17.47 11.09 -14.24
N HIS A 276 17.20 12.28 -13.72
CA HIS A 276 18.16 13.07 -12.93
C HIS A 276 18.58 12.41 -11.61
N LYS A 277 17.75 11.53 -11.05
CA LYS A 277 18.09 10.76 -9.84
C LYS A 277 19.00 9.56 -10.13
N ALA A 278 19.11 9.12 -11.39
CA ALA A 278 19.92 7.95 -11.76
C ALA A 278 21.42 8.12 -11.48
N PRO A 279 22.08 9.25 -11.85
CA PRO A 279 23.50 9.48 -11.52
C PRO A 279 23.77 9.46 -10.02
N ILE A 280 22.89 10.07 -9.21
CA ILE A 280 23.03 10.11 -7.76
C ILE A 280 22.96 8.69 -7.16
N LYS A 281 22.06 7.84 -7.68
CA LYS A 281 21.97 6.45 -7.25
C LYS A 281 23.19 5.61 -7.62
N MET A 282 23.88 5.94 -8.73
CA MET A 282 25.11 5.27 -9.13
C MET A 282 26.32 5.73 -8.30
N LEU A 283 26.26 6.94 -7.74
CA LEU A 283 27.36 7.50 -6.95
C LEU A 283 27.55 6.74 -5.62
N ILE A 284 26.48 6.22 -5.01
CA ILE A 284 26.53 5.46 -3.75
C ILE A 284 27.35 4.16 -3.89
N PRO A 285 27.06 3.23 -4.84
CA PRO A 285 27.86 2.03 -5.00
C PRO A 285 29.30 2.34 -5.45
N MET A 286 29.49 3.36 -6.29
CA MET A 286 30.80 3.79 -6.71
C MET A 286 31.64 4.30 -5.55
N ALA A 287 31.09 5.17 -4.71
CA ALA A 287 31.78 5.65 -3.51
C ALA A 287 32.10 4.53 -2.54
N LEU A 288 31.16 3.61 -2.33
CA LEU A 288 31.32 2.45 -1.42
C LEU A 288 32.44 1.50 -1.89
N LEU A 289 32.68 1.40 -3.19
CA LEU A 289 33.72 0.52 -3.76
C LEU A 289 35.07 1.22 -3.88
N ILE A 290 35.08 2.47 -4.35
CA ILE A 290 36.30 3.23 -4.59
C ILE A 290 36.94 3.69 -3.28
N PHE A 291 36.14 4.16 -2.29
CA PHE A 291 36.67 4.68 -1.05
C PHE A 291 37.47 3.63 -0.24
N PRO A 292 37.00 2.38 0.00
CA PRO A 292 37.80 1.37 0.66
C PRO A 292 39.06 0.98 -0.11
N SER A 293 38.98 0.89 -1.45
CA SER A 293 40.13 0.52 -2.27
C SER A 293 41.24 1.59 -2.21
N LEU A 294 40.89 2.88 -2.26
CA LEU A 294 41.81 3.99 -2.07
C LEU A 294 42.41 3.99 -0.66
N MET A 295 41.61 3.72 0.37
CA MET A 295 42.08 3.61 1.76
C MET A 295 43.11 2.48 1.92
N ILE A 296 42.86 1.33 1.32
CA ILE A 296 43.81 0.21 1.36
C ILE A 296 45.12 0.62 0.68
N VAL A 297 45.07 1.18 -0.52
CA VAL A 297 46.29 1.60 -1.27
C VAL A 297 47.08 2.66 -0.54
N LEU A 298 46.42 3.66 0.08
CA LEU A 298 47.07 4.73 0.81
C LEU A 298 47.62 4.30 2.17
N LEU A 299 46.89 3.47 2.90
CA LEU A 299 47.28 3.03 4.25
C LEU A 299 48.29 1.88 4.25
N THR A 300 48.34 1.05 3.19
CA THR A 300 49.26 -0.08 3.11
C THR A 300 50.72 0.32 3.34
N PRO A 301 51.29 1.35 2.67
CA PRO A 301 52.70 1.75 2.89
C PRO A 301 52.92 2.37 4.30
N ALA A 302 51.90 3.02 4.87
CA ALA A 302 51.97 3.53 6.24
C ALA A 302 51.94 2.41 7.27
N ALA A 303 51.05 1.43 7.07
CA ALA A 303 50.94 0.23 7.91
C ALA A 303 52.25 -0.61 7.88
N LEU A 304 52.84 -0.81 6.70
CA LEU A 304 54.12 -1.54 6.56
C LEU A 304 55.28 -0.79 7.23
N LYS A 305 55.30 0.54 7.18
CA LYS A 305 56.33 1.34 7.92
C LYS A 305 56.15 1.27 9.42
N LEU A 306 54.91 1.26 9.93
CA LEU A 306 54.60 1.10 11.33
C LEU A 306 54.95 -0.32 11.86
N MET A 307 54.70 -1.34 11.07
CA MET A 307 55.07 -2.72 11.44
C MET A 307 56.60 -2.90 11.43
N ASN A 308 57.35 -2.26 10.54
CA ASN A 308 58.79 -2.35 10.51
C ASN A 308 59.50 -1.35 11.46
N SER A 309 58.80 -0.38 11.98
CA SER A 309 59.33 0.49 13.04
C SER A 309 59.12 -0.18 14.41
N GLY A 310 60.10 -0.06 15.31
CA GLY A 310 60.08 -0.72 16.63
C GLY A 310 58.83 -0.46 17.52
N LEU A 311 57.90 0.37 17.06
CA LEU A 311 56.57 0.54 17.64
C LEU A 311 55.64 -0.69 17.43
N GLY A 312 55.81 -1.47 16.34
CA GLY A 312 55.06 -2.70 16.11
C GLY A 312 55.36 -3.77 17.18
N GLN A 313 56.62 -3.83 17.63
CA GLN A 313 57.03 -4.75 18.70
C GLN A 313 56.46 -4.35 20.10
N MET A 314 56.09 -3.09 20.30
CA MET A 314 55.54 -2.60 21.55
C MET A 314 54.03 -2.86 21.72
N PHE A 315 53.31 -3.08 20.60
CA PHE A 315 51.87 -3.40 20.60
C PHE A 315 51.57 -4.89 20.30
N GLY A 316 52.61 -5.76 20.22
CA GLY A 316 52.42 -7.21 20.08
C GLY A 316 51.82 -7.64 18.73
N LEU A 317 52.02 -6.88 17.67
CA LEU A 317 51.59 -7.18 16.30
C LEU A 317 52.76 -7.70 15.47
#